data_0e36b26bc5f6cf706ce25d65b3ba82de
#
_entry.id   0e36b26bc5f6cf706ce25d65b3ba82de
#
_cell.length_a   1.000
_cell.length_b   1.000
_cell.length_c   1.000
_cell.angle_alpha   90.00
_cell.angle_beta   90.00
_cell.angle_gamma   90.00
#
_symmetry.space_group_name_H-M   'P 1'
#
loop_
_entity.id
_entity.type
_entity.pdbx_description
1 polymer ?
#
loop_
_entity_poly.entity_id
_entity_poly.type
_entity_poly.pdbx_seq_one_letter_code
_entity_poly.pdbx_strand_id
1 'polypeptide(L)'
;WVKNIKVALMALDATHDLAELNEAFAAMGSIIAVSDEEGIRQDHAFHQHGRQLYNGSYGEVFLEDMSSWMPLSQGLSFAFSQEQIDLFSSLILDGSQWMIRRAYWDHATQGREISRPGGVGISSDLDQVLSNMISMGTSRQAEFQTF
;
A
#
# COMPACT_ATOMS: atom_id res chain seq x y z
N TRP A 1 6.69 9.27 -0.94
CA TRP A 1 6.24 8.91 0.42
C TRP A 1 7.41 8.32 1.23
N VAL A 2 7.92 7.17 0.88
CA VAL A 2 9.02 6.49 1.58
C VAL A 2 10.29 7.33 1.71
N LYS A 3 10.57 8.20 0.74
CA LYS A 3 11.72 9.12 0.83
C LYS A 3 11.62 10.06 2.03
N ASN A 4 10.44 10.57 2.31
CA ASN A 4 10.22 11.48 3.43
C ASN A 4 10.46 10.77 4.78
N ILE A 5 10.05 9.51 4.91
CA ILE A 5 10.32 8.72 6.12
C ILE A 5 11.82 8.49 6.31
N LYS A 6 12.55 8.14 5.26
CA LYS A 6 14.01 7.96 5.35
C LYS A 6 14.72 9.23 5.80
N VAL A 7 14.31 10.39 5.27
CA VAL A 7 14.84 11.69 5.68
C VAL A 7 14.48 11.99 7.15
N ALA A 8 13.22 11.74 7.52
CA ALA A 8 12.75 11.95 8.89
C ALA A 8 13.46 11.05 9.91
N LEU A 9 13.76 9.79 9.57
CA LEU A 9 14.55 8.89 10.42
C LEU A 9 15.99 9.38 10.59
N MET A 10 16.61 9.92 9.54
CA MET A 10 17.96 10.52 9.65
C MET A 10 17.94 11.78 10.50
N ALA A 11 16.92 12.61 10.39
CA ALA A 11 16.73 13.78 11.22
C ALA A 11 16.52 13.41 12.69
N LEU A 12 15.71 12.38 12.96
CA LEU A 12 15.48 11.84 14.31
C LEU A 12 16.79 11.38 14.96
N ASP A 13 17.65 10.68 14.24
CA ASP A 13 18.96 10.24 14.76
C ASP A 13 19.84 11.43 15.13
N ALA A 14 19.78 12.52 14.38
CA ALA A 14 20.57 13.71 14.61
C ALA A 14 20.01 14.64 15.71
N THR A 15 18.68 14.78 15.81
CA THR A 15 18.02 15.79 16.62
C THR A 15 17.23 15.23 17.81
N HIS A 16 16.94 13.94 17.83
CA HIS A 16 16.02 13.26 18.75
C HIS A 16 14.59 13.86 18.75
N ASP A 17 14.19 14.52 17.65
CA ASP A 17 12.87 15.12 17.48
C ASP A 17 12.00 14.24 16.56
N LEU A 18 10.82 13.88 17.05
CA LEU A 18 9.83 13.06 16.31
C LEU A 18 8.94 13.89 15.38
N ALA A 19 9.07 15.21 15.34
CA ALA A 19 8.14 16.07 14.59
C ALA A 19 8.11 15.72 13.08
N GLU A 20 9.29 15.64 12.46
CA GLU A 20 9.38 15.29 11.03
C GLU A 20 8.87 13.88 10.72
N LEU A 21 9.10 12.94 11.65
CA LEU A 21 8.62 11.57 11.51
C LEU A 21 7.09 11.50 11.62
N ASN A 22 6.51 12.20 12.59
CA ASN A 22 5.06 12.34 12.72
C ASN A 22 4.44 12.94 11.45
N GLU A 23 5.04 14.00 10.89
CA GLU A 23 4.58 14.64 9.67
C GLU A 23 4.65 13.69 8.47
N ALA A 24 5.75 12.94 8.33
CA ALA A 24 5.93 11.97 7.25
C ALA A 24 4.89 10.84 7.31
N PHE A 25 4.62 10.28 8.49
CA PHE A 25 3.60 9.26 8.68
C PHE A 25 2.18 9.80 8.49
N ALA A 26 1.90 11.03 8.94
CA ALA A 26 0.63 11.70 8.68
C ALA A 26 0.39 11.90 7.18
N ALA A 27 1.42 12.31 6.43
CA ALA A 27 1.34 12.44 4.98
C ALA A 27 1.11 11.09 4.29
N MET A 28 1.75 10.00 4.74
CA MET A 28 1.47 8.65 4.25
C MET A 28 0.05 8.20 4.58
N GLY A 29 -0.39 8.39 5.80
CA GLY A 29 -1.74 8.03 6.23
C GLY A 29 -2.82 8.78 5.45
N SER A 30 -2.59 10.04 5.10
CA SER A 30 -3.56 10.87 4.38
C SER A 30 -3.90 10.36 2.98
N ILE A 31 -3.03 9.58 2.36
CA ILE A 31 -3.29 8.97 1.04
C ILE A 31 -4.01 7.62 1.13
N ILE A 32 -4.14 7.06 2.33
CA ILE A 32 -4.98 5.88 2.58
C ILE A 32 -6.40 6.40 2.87
N ALA A 33 -7.04 6.84 1.82
CA ALA A 33 -8.40 7.39 1.84
C ALA A 33 -9.09 7.08 0.51
N VAL A 34 -10.41 6.95 0.54
CA VAL A 34 -11.20 6.83 -0.69
C VAL A 34 -11.16 8.16 -1.44
N SER A 35 -10.82 8.10 -2.71
CA SER A 35 -10.70 9.25 -3.61
C SER A 35 -11.60 9.10 -4.83
N ASP A 36 -12.11 10.20 -5.34
CA ASP A 36 -12.85 10.22 -6.62
C ASP A 36 -11.96 10.40 -7.85
N GLU A 37 -10.66 10.54 -7.64
CA GLU A 37 -9.67 10.70 -8.72
C GLU A 37 -8.61 9.62 -8.67
N GLU A 38 -7.38 9.93 -8.25
CA GLU A 38 -6.28 8.98 -8.10
C GLU A 38 -6.26 8.38 -6.68
N GLY A 39 -5.69 7.19 -6.54
CA GLY A 39 -5.60 6.46 -5.28
C GLY A 39 -6.67 5.38 -5.14
N ILE A 40 -7.07 5.09 -3.89
CA ILE A 40 -8.03 4.05 -3.56
C ILE A 40 -9.44 4.52 -3.93
N ARG A 41 -10.16 3.70 -4.69
CA ARG A 41 -11.54 3.95 -5.10
C ARG A 41 -12.54 3.28 -4.15
N GLN A 42 -13.80 3.70 -4.24
CA GLN A 42 -14.88 3.15 -3.42
C GLN A 42 -15.12 1.65 -3.65
N ASP A 43 -14.79 1.13 -4.83
CA ASP A 43 -14.84 -0.29 -5.20
C ASP A 43 -13.53 -1.04 -4.90
N HIS A 44 -12.64 -0.44 -4.11
CA HIS A 44 -11.34 -0.97 -3.76
C HIS A 44 -10.38 -1.17 -4.95
N ALA A 45 -10.65 -0.52 -6.09
CA ALA A 45 -9.67 -0.39 -7.17
C ALA A 45 -8.62 0.68 -6.81
N PHE A 46 -7.45 0.61 -7.45
CA PHE A 46 -6.43 1.65 -7.36
C PHE A 46 -6.29 2.35 -8.71
N HIS A 47 -6.44 3.65 -8.72
CA HIS A 47 -6.31 4.47 -9.92
C HIS A 47 -5.07 5.38 -9.86
N GLN A 48 -4.43 5.55 -11.02
CA GLN A 48 -3.30 6.47 -11.20
C GLN A 48 -3.33 7.04 -12.62
N HIS A 49 -2.75 8.23 -12.80
CA HIS A 49 -2.81 8.99 -14.05
C HIS A 49 -4.26 9.26 -14.50
N GLY A 50 -5.03 9.83 -13.60
CA GLY A 50 -6.46 10.03 -13.74
C GLY A 50 -7.25 8.75 -13.42
N ARG A 51 -8.24 8.44 -14.23
CA ARG A 51 -9.14 7.31 -13.99
C ARG A 51 -8.65 5.99 -14.59
N GLN A 52 -7.36 5.76 -14.68
CA GLN A 52 -6.81 4.50 -15.18
C GLN A 52 -6.69 3.49 -14.04
N LEU A 53 -7.18 2.27 -14.27
CA LEU A 53 -7.01 1.16 -13.35
C LEU A 53 -5.55 0.72 -13.33
N TYR A 54 -4.92 0.77 -12.15
CA TYR A 54 -3.49 0.58 -11.99
C TYR A 54 -3.10 -0.30 -10.81
N ASN A 55 -3.97 -1.22 -10.38
CA ASN A 55 -3.67 -2.12 -9.26
C ASN A 55 -2.38 -2.92 -9.46
N GLY A 56 -2.11 -3.37 -10.69
CA GLY A 56 -0.96 -4.22 -11.04
C GLY A 56 0.34 -3.50 -11.37
N SER A 57 0.49 -2.22 -11.05
CA SER A 57 1.72 -1.47 -11.26
C SER A 57 1.89 -0.46 -10.13
N TYR A 58 1.41 0.78 -10.30
CA TYR A 58 1.48 1.77 -9.22
C TYR A 58 0.74 1.33 -7.94
N GLY A 59 -0.35 0.56 -8.09
CA GLY A 59 -1.05 -0.03 -6.96
C GLY A 59 -0.18 -1.01 -6.20
N GLU A 60 0.54 -1.90 -6.89
CA GLU A 60 1.47 -2.84 -6.25
C GLU A 60 2.56 -2.12 -5.47
N VAL A 61 3.19 -1.10 -6.06
CA VAL A 61 4.18 -0.27 -5.36
C VAL A 61 3.56 0.44 -4.14
N PHE A 62 2.32 0.89 -4.27
CA PHE A 62 1.60 1.48 -3.14
C PHE A 62 1.36 0.46 -2.02
N LEU A 63 0.97 -0.78 -2.36
CA LEU A 63 0.79 -1.86 -1.39
C LEU A 63 2.11 -2.20 -0.69
N GLU A 64 3.19 -2.33 -1.43
CA GLU A 64 4.53 -2.60 -0.90
C GLU A 64 4.98 -1.51 0.07
N ASP A 65 4.95 -0.25 -0.39
CA ASP A 65 5.37 0.90 0.40
C ASP A 65 4.58 1.01 1.72
N MET A 66 3.24 0.96 1.65
CA MET A 66 2.41 1.13 2.84
C MET A 66 2.52 -0.05 3.80
N SER A 67 2.45 -1.29 3.31
CA SER A 67 2.53 -2.47 4.16
C SER A 67 3.87 -2.59 4.87
N SER A 68 4.95 -2.07 4.29
CA SER A 68 6.27 -2.11 4.92
C SER A 68 6.37 -1.24 6.17
N TRP A 69 5.63 -0.14 6.25
CA TRP A 69 5.69 0.80 7.37
C TRP A 69 4.58 0.60 8.40
N MET A 70 3.47 -0.01 8.04
CA MET A 70 2.35 -0.24 8.96
C MET A 70 2.76 -1.04 10.20
N PRO A 71 3.39 -2.23 10.09
CA PRO A 71 3.80 -3.00 11.26
C PRO A 71 4.83 -2.28 12.12
N LEU A 72 5.75 -1.54 11.49
CA LEU A 72 6.82 -0.83 12.18
C LEU A 72 6.31 0.36 13.01
N SER A 73 5.16 0.92 12.65
CA SER A 73 4.56 2.04 13.37
C SER A 73 3.60 1.62 14.48
N GLN A 74 3.24 0.34 14.59
CA GLN A 74 2.27 -0.14 15.57
C GLN A 74 2.66 0.25 17.00
N GLY A 75 1.69 0.81 17.73
CA GLY A 75 1.87 1.23 19.11
C GLY A 75 2.66 2.53 19.28
N LEU A 76 3.07 3.17 18.21
CA LEU A 76 3.76 4.47 18.24
C LEU A 76 2.76 5.63 18.05
N SER A 77 3.17 6.84 18.42
CA SER A 77 2.31 8.03 18.32
C SER A 77 1.91 8.42 16.90
N PHE A 78 2.61 7.90 15.91
CA PHE A 78 2.40 8.12 14.48
C PHE A 78 1.89 6.86 13.75
N ALA A 79 1.35 5.89 14.49
CA ALA A 79 0.75 4.68 13.90
C ALA A 79 -0.43 5.03 12.99
N PHE A 80 -0.63 4.21 11.96
CA PHE A 80 -1.81 4.31 11.13
C PHE A 80 -3.08 4.03 11.94
N SER A 81 -4.16 4.76 11.65
CA SER A 81 -5.44 4.55 12.30
C SER A 81 -6.07 3.21 11.90
N GLN A 82 -6.99 2.71 12.74
CA GLN A 82 -7.72 1.48 12.41
C GLN A 82 -8.50 1.62 11.10
N GLU A 83 -9.10 2.77 10.83
CA GLU A 83 -9.81 3.04 9.57
C GLU A 83 -8.89 2.95 8.34
N GLN A 84 -7.66 3.44 8.46
CA GLN A 84 -6.67 3.34 7.39
C GLN A 84 -6.24 1.88 7.18
N ILE A 85 -6.02 1.13 8.25
CA ILE A 85 -5.65 -0.29 8.19
C ILE A 85 -6.80 -1.12 7.57
N ASP A 86 -8.04 -0.84 7.94
CA ASP A 86 -9.22 -1.53 7.41
C ASP A 86 -9.43 -1.22 5.92
N LEU A 87 -9.32 0.05 5.51
CA LEU A 87 -9.40 0.44 4.11
C LEU A 87 -8.28 -0.18 3.27
N PHE A 88 -7.05 -0.19 3.80
CA PHE A 88 -5.91 -0.82 3.15
C PHE A 88 -6.09 -2.34 3.03
N SER A 89 -6.63 -2.98 4.07
CA SER A 89 -6.99 -4.40 4.03
C SER A 89 -8.03 -4.69 2.94
N SER A 90 -9.03 -3.82 2.80
CA SER A 90 -10.05 -3.94 1.76
C SER A 90 -9.48 -3.71 0.35
N LEU A 91 -8.55 -2.78 0.18
CA LEU A 91 -7.84 -2.62 -1.10
C LEU A 91 -7.15 -3.92 -1.55
N ILE A 92 -6.59 -4.68 -0.61
CA ILE A 92 -5.92 -5.96 -0.91
C ILE A 92 -6.96 -7.07 -1.13
N LEU A 93 -7.83 -7.32 -0.13
CA LEU A 93 -8.68 -8.49 -0.05
C LEU A 93 -10.00 -8.37 -0.82
N ASP A 94 -10.54 -7.16 -0.98
CA ASP A 94 -11.80 -6.94 -1.69
C ASP A 94 -11.57 -6.39 -3.11
N GLY A 95 -10.37 -5.86 -3.38
CA GLY A 95 -9.97 -5.32 -4.67
C GLY A 95 -8.89 -6.16 -5.37
N SER A 96 -7.64 -5.98 -4.94
CA SER A 96 -6.45 -6.46 -5.66
C SER A 96 -6.40 -7.97 -5.86
N GLN A 97 -6.80 -8.78 -4.88
CA GLN A 97 -6.78 -10.23 -5.00
C GLN A 97 -7.59 -10.76 -6.19
N TRP A 98 -8.68 -10.09 -6.55
CA TRP A 98 -9.55 -10.48 -7.66
C TRP A 98 -8.98 -10.14 -9.04
N MET A 99 -7.92 -9.33 -9.04
CA MET A 99 -7.22 -8.88 -10.25
C MET A 99 -5.92 -9.66 -10.48
N ILE A 100 -5.67 -10.71 -9.68
CA ILE A 100 -4.47 -11.54 -9.75
C ILE A 100 -4.88 -12.97 -10.08
N ARG A 101 -4.16 -13.55 -11.02
CA ARG A 101 -4.31 -14.96 -11.37
C ARG A 101 -2.97 -15.67 -11.27
N ARG A 102 -2.81 -16.52 -10.27
CA ARG A 102 -1.52 -17.12 -9.91
C ARG A 102 -0.54 -16.03 -9.52
N ALA A 103 0.57 -15.90 -10.23
CA ALA A 103 1.60 -14.88 -9.99
C ALA A 103 1.50 -13.67 -10.96
N TYR A 104 0.35 -13.46 -11.61
CA TYR A 104 0.23 -12.41 -12.62
C TYR A 104 -0.98 -11.53 -12.37
N TRP A 105 -0.75 -10.22 -12.44
CA TRP A 105 -1.80 -9.24 -12.51
C TRP A 105 -2.59 -9.34 -13.81
N ASP A 106 -3.90 -9.11 -13.73
CA ASP A 106 -4.71 -8.97 -14.92
C ASP A 106 -4.17 -7.85 -15.82
N HIS A 107 -4.14 -8.12 -17.13
CA HIS A 107 -3.59 -7.19 -18.12
C HIS A 107 -4.25 -5.80 -18.07
N ALA A 108 -5.55 -5.73 -17.76
CA ALA A 108 -6.30 -4.49 -17.69
C ALA A 108 -5.91 -3.60 -16.49
N THR A 109 -5.20 -4.14 -15.49
CA THR A 109 -4.85 -3.45 -14.25
C THR A 109 -3.46 -2.80 -14.27
N GLN A 110 -2.73 -2.90 -15.39
CA GLN A 110 -1.32 -2.50 -15.50
C GLN A 110 -1.14 -1.13 -16.19
N GLY A 111 -2.24 -0.51 -16.61
CA GLY A 111 -2.21 0.77 -17.32
C GLY A 111 -1.23 0.73 -18.51
N ARG A 112 -0.34 1.71 -18.61
CA ARG A 112 0.65 1.81 -19.71
C ARG A 112 1.79 0.79 -19.65
N GLU A 113 1.96 0.09 -18.53
CA GLU A 113 3.04 -0.90 -18.39
C GLU A 113 2.87 -2.08 -19.36
N ILE A 114 1.65 -2.35 -19.83
CA ILE A 114 1.35 -3.37 -20.83
C ILE A 114 2.13 -3.22 -22.14
N SER A 115 2.54 -2.00 -22.47
CA SER A 115 3.28 -1.69 -23.70
C SER A 115 4.79 -1.75 -23.53
N ARG A 116 5.30 -1.98 -22.31
CA ARG A 116 6.74 -2.00 -22.05
C ARG A 116 7.32 -3.40 -22.21
N PRO A 117 8.52 -3.53 -22.79
CA PRO A 117 9.23 -4.79 -22.85
C PRO A 117 9.47 -5.33 -21.43
N GLY A 118 9.03 -6.54 -21.16
CA GLY A 118 9.12 -7.15 -19.83
C GLY A 118 8.01 -6.75 -18.87
N GLY A 119 7.07 -5.91 -19.29
CA GLY A 119 5.91 -5.45 -18.50
C GLY A 119 4.83 -6.52 -18.31
N VAL A 120 5.21 -7.76 -18.08
CA VAL A 120 4.29 -8.77 -17.57
C VAL A 120 4.23 -8.52 -16.07
N GLY A 121 3.13 -7.99 -15.58
CA GLY A 121 2.92 -7.69 -14.17
C GLY A 121 2.97 -8.97 -13.33
N ILE A 122 4.17 -9.35 -12.94
CA ILE A 122 4.37 -10.39 -11.94
C ILE A 122 4.12 -9.74 -10.60
N SER A 123 3.24 -10.31 -9.79
CA SER A 123 2.98 -9.88 -8.41
C SER A 123 4.11 -10.32 -7.48
N SER A 124 5.35 -9.87 -7.76
CA SER A 124 6.57 -10.35 -7.09
C SER A 124 6.64 -9.96 -5.62
N ASP A 125 6.03 -8.83 -5.27
CA ASP A 125 6.17 -8.23 -3.94
C ASP A 125 4.94 -8.50 -3.04
N LEU A 126 3.92 -9.14 -3.61
CA LEU A 126 2.68 -9.42 -2.90
C LEU A 126 2.86 -10.35 -1.71
N ASP A 127 3.75 -11.34 -1.80
CA ASP A 127 4.07 -12.24 -0.68
C ASP A 127 4.58 -11.45 0.53
N GLN A 128 5.39 -10.42 0.30
CA GLN A 128 5.86 -9.54 1.37
C GLN A 128 4.74 -8.66 1.92
N VAL A 129 3.87 -8.15 1.06
CA VAL A 129 2.68 -7.38 1.47
C VAL A 129 1.80 -8.21 2.39
N LEU A 130 1.46 -9.44 1.98
CA LEU A 130 0.64 -10.36 2.77
C LEU A 130 1.31 -10.70 4.11
N SER A 131 2.61 -10.99 4.09
CA SER A 131 3.40 -11.28 5.29
C SER A 131 3.37 -10.11 6.29
N ASN A 132 3.52 -8.88 5.80
CA ASN A 132 3.44 -7.68 6.61
C ASN A 132 2.04 -7.51 7.24
N MET A 133 0.97 -7.71 6.46
CA MET A 133 -0.40 -7.59 6.96
C MET A 133 -0.77 -8.69 7.96
N ILE A 134 -0.28 -9.91 7.75
CA ILE A 134 -0.42 -11.02 8.71
C ILE A 134 0.27 -10.66 10.03
N SER A 135 1.49 -10.10 9.98
CA SER A 135 2.25 -9.75 11.18
C SER A 135 1.58 -8.66 12.03
N MET A 136 0.76 -7.83 11.43
CA MET A 136 -0.02 -6.79 12.12
C MET A 136 -1.14 -7.36 13.02
N GLY A 137 -1.62 -8.58 12.77
CA GLY A 137 -2.72 -9.16 13.52
C GLY A 137 -4.04 -8.42 13.33
N THR A 138 -4.33 -7.99 12.09
CA THR A 138 -5.58 -7.28 11.76
C THR A 138 -6.81 -8.15 11.99
N SER A 139 -7.99 -7.55 12.04
CA SER A 139 -9.27 -8.28 12.15
C SER A 139 -9.49 -9.27 10.99
N ARG A 140 -8.83 -9.07 9.86
CA ARG A 140 -8.91 -9.90 8.64
C ARG A 140 -7.69 -10.82 8.45
N GLN A 141 -6.89 -11.07 9.49
CA GLN A 141 -5.65 -11.87 9.41
C GLN A 141 -5.88 -13.25 8.77
N ALA A 142 -6.97 -13.92 9.10
CA ALA A 142 -7.29 -15.25 8.56
C ALA A 142 -7.52 -15.21 7.04
N GLU A 143 -8.06 -14.12 6.50
CA GLU A 143 -8.25 -13.92 5.05
C GLU A 143 -6.89 -13.74 4.35
N PHE A 144 -6.00 -12.95 4.93
CA PHE A 144 -4.63 -12.80 4.42
C PHE A 144 -3.84 -14.12 4.38
N GLN A 145 -4.10 -15.03 5.33
CA GLN A 145 -3.44 -16.34 5.35
C GLN A 145 -3.96 -17.32 4.28
N THR A 146 -5.12 -17.04 3.71
CA THR A 146 -5.76 -17.89 2.69
C THR A 146 -5.66 -17.32 1.27
N PHE A 147 -5.19 -16.08 1.13
CA PHE A 147 -4.95 -15.43 -0.15
C PHE A 147 -3.78 -16.07 -0.89
#